data_d4ed7d10a88b2bfa18012f7e20bfda23
#
_entry.id   d4ed7d10a88b2bfa18012f7e20bfda23
#
_cell.length_a   1.000
_cell.length_b   1.000
_cell.length_c   1.000
_cell.angle_alpha   90.00
_cell.angle_beta   90.00
_cell.angle_gamma   90.00
#
_symmetry.space_group_name_H-M   'P 1'
#
loop_
_entity.id
_entity.type
_entity.pdbx_description
1 polymer ?
#
loop_
_entity_poly.entity_id
_entity_poly.type
_entity_poly.pdbx_seq_one_letter_code
_entity_poly.pdbx_strand_id
1 'polypeptide(L)'
;MAFQLKVKNKKSNHGLSENKPNKFRSIFTKVKVVAKNVIYVKGWSKSLVKNKTINFLSKKNRNNIEFSFSNYIVKTVREPDPIVIKSKELRYKSFFKEDKNQTKDSDRFDDYCDHLVVIDKSISDNYVVGSYRLLLKPKNKERISFYSESEFNIDKLFKNQQLSLMEAGRSCVHKDYRDGRIIKLLWRGLASYIYINKVDLIFGCASFPSSNSQLFAKELSYLNLNHRPPKNFSCHPIERLRARYKRYKESEYNDKEIFRSLPPLIKAYIRAGAWIGEGAVCDYTFNTTDVLVVLSSKNIIKKYSNLSI
;
A
#
# COMPACT_ATOMS: atom_id res chain seq x y z
N MET A 1 44.63 -35.96 -6.58
CA MET A 1 45.20 -35.04 -7.60
C MET A 1 44.53 -33.67 -7.36
N ALA A 2 45.31 -32.74 -6.83
CA ALA A 2 44.90 -31.41 -6.52
C ALA A 2 45.23 -30.48 -7.69
N PHE A 3 44.27 -29.72 -8.20
CA PHE A 3 44.56 -28.65 -9.15
C PHE A 3 44.46 -27.29 -8.42
N GLN A 4 45.63 -26.70 -8.19
CA GLN A 4 45.77 -25.30 -7.80
C GLN A 4 45.66 -24.42 -9.04
N LEU A 5 44.77 -23.43 -9.04
CA LEU A 5 44.78 -22.34 -9.99
C LEU A 5 45.39 -21.08 -9.36
N LYS A 6 46.52 -20.67 -9.92
CA LYS A 6 47.25 -19.45 -9.62
C LYS A 6 46.43 -18.21 -10.03
N VAL A 7 46.16 -17.31 -9.07
CA VAL A 7 45.67 -15.98 -9.34
C VAL A 7 46.87 -15.05 -9.54
N LYS A 8 46.98 -14.47 -10.74
CA LYS A 8 47.94 -13.40 -11.03
C LYS A 8 47.43 -12.06 -10.51
N ASN A 9 48.14 -11.49 -9.57
CA ASN A 9 47.99 -10.08 -9.15
C ASN A 9 48.45 -9.16 -10.29
N LYS A 10 47.57 -8.37 -10.86
CA LYS A 10 47.92 -7.14 -11.58
C LYS A 10 47.57 -5.93 -10.68
N LYS A 11 48.59 -5.29 -10.16
CA LYS A 11 48.51 -3.93 -9.63
C LYS A 11 48.22 -2.99 -10.79
N SER A 12 47.14 -2.24 -10.70
CA SER A 12 46.96 -0.99 -11.45
C SER A 12 46.50 0.10 -10.49
N ASN A 13 47.40 1.06 -10.31
CA ASN A 13 47.08 2.36 -9.70
C ASN A 13 46.03 3.04 -10.56
N HIS A 14 44.87 3.37 -9.97
CA HIS A 14 44.05 4.49 -10.49
C HIS A 14 43.30 5.17 -9.33
N GLY A 15 43.31 6.44 -9.42
CA GLY A 15 42.93 7.51 -8.55
C GLY A 15 41.70 7.34 -7.69
N LEU A 16 41.80 7.98 -6.56
CA LEU A 16 40.68 8.29 -5.65
C LEU A 16 39.51 8.89 -6.41
N SER A 17 38.52 8.08 -6.76
CA SER A 17 37.20 8.58 -7.14
C SER A 17 36.44 8.89 -5.85
N GLU A 18 36.20 10.17 -5.63
CA GLU A 18 35.29 10.66 -4.61
C GLU A 18 33.96 9.88 -4.67
N ASN A 19 33.63 9.21 -3.58
CA ASN A 19 32.35 8.57 -3.36
C ASN A 19 31.24 9.64 -3.51
N LYS A 20 30.61 9.68 -4.67
CA LYS A 20 29.38 10.46 -4.85
C LYS A 20 28.37 9.96 -3.82
N PRO A 21 27.84 10.83 -2.94
CA PRO A 21 26.89 10.42 -1.92
C PRO A 21 25.68 9.77 -2.59
N ASN A 22 25.33 8.60 -2.07
CA ASN A 22 24.23 7.78 -2.56
C ASN A 22 22.99 8.67 -2.76
N LYS A 23 22.48 8.79 -3.98
CA LYS A 23 21.33 9.64 -4.36
C LYS A 23 20.12 9.50 -3.41
N PHE A 24 20.01 8.36 -2.77
CA PHE A 24 18.99 8.07 -1.76
C PHE A 24 19.14 8.92 -0.48
N ARG A 25 20.36 9.16 -0.02
CA ARG A 25 20.62 10.01 1.16
C ARG A 25 20.38 11.50 0.85
N SER A 26 20.64 11.94 -0.37
CA SER A 26 20.47 13.35 -0.75
C SER A 26 18.99 13.75 -0.91
N ILE A 27 18.11 12.81 -1.23
CA ILE A 27 16.66 13.07 -1.38
C ILE A 27 15.99 13.29 -0.02
N PHE A 28 16.47 12.59 1.02
CA PHE A 28 15.87 12.63 2.35
C PHE A 28 16.67 13.46 3.37
N THR A 29 17.88 13.90 3.06
CA THR A 29 18.76 14.63 4.01
C THR A 29 18.45 16.11 4.13
N LYS A 30 17.57 16.68 3.30
CA LYS A 30 17.20 18.10 3.40
C LYS A 30 15.75 18.28 3.85
N VAL A 31 15.44 17.75 5.01
CA VAL A 31 14.24 18.12 5.75
C VAL A 31 14.59 19.36 6.57
N LYS A 32 14.14 20.54 6.18
CA LYS A 32 14.19 21.74 7.00
C LYS A 32 12.86 21.91 7.71
N VAL A 33 12.92 21.96 9.05
CA VAL A 33 11.80 22.42 9.86
C VAL A 33 11.72 23.95 9.68
N VAL A 34 10.66 24.41 9.04
CA VAL A 34 10.39 25.83 8.89
C VAL A 34 9.06 26.11 9.55
N ALA A 35 9.10 26.90 10.61
CA ALA A 35 8.00 27.28 11.47
C ALA A 35 7.27 26.13 12.21
N LYS A 36 6.86 26.40 13.45
CA LYS A 36 6.24 25.44 14.37
C LYS A 36 5.32 24.43 13.66
N ASN A 37 5.81 23.19 13.50
CA ASN A 37 5.05 22.00 13.05
C ASN A 37 4.85 21.79 11.52
N VAL A 38 5.60 22.44 10.65
CA VAL A 38 5.57 22.18 9.20
C VAL A 38 6.94 21.66 8.76
N ILE A 39 6.98 20.47 8.16
CA ILE A 39 8.17 19.87 7.61
C ILE A 39 8.11 19.97 6.08
N TYR A 40 9.07 20.64 5.47
CA TYR A 40 9.21 20.70 4.01
C TYR A 40 10.21 19.65 3.55
N VAL A 41 9.80 18.76 2.65
CA VAL A 41 10.71 17.84 1.97
C VAL A 41 11.19 18.48 0.67
N LYS A 42 12.43 19.00 0.69
CA LYS A 42 13.11 19.45 -0.53
C LYS A 42 13.83 18.28 -1.19
N GLY A 43 13.51 17.95 -2.42
CA GLY A 43 14.35 16.99 -3.14
C GLY A 43 13.66 16.07 -4.14
N TRP A 44 12.48 16.39 -4.56
CA TRP A 44 11.89 15.78 -5.76
C TRP A 44 12.31 16.66 -6.95
N SER A 45 12.85 16.07 -7.99
CA SER A 45 13.61 16.72 -9.06
C SER A 45 13.16 18.14 -9.47
N LYS A 46 14.12 19.01 -9.84
CA LYS A 46 13.89 20.43 -10.19
C LYS A 46 12.78 20.69 -11.22
N SER A 47 12.42 19.72 -12.05
CA SER A 47 11.35 19.83 -13.05
C SER A 47 9.94 19.75 -12.46
N LEU A 48 9.79 19.18 -11.26
CA LEU A 48 8.49 19.01 -10.57
C LEU A 48 8.19 20.10 -9.53
N VAL A 49 9.15 21.03 -9.32
CA VAL A 49 9.17 21.91 -8.13
C VAL A 49 8.55 23.27 -8.36
N LYS A 50 8.14 23.64 -9.59
CA LYS A 50 7.70 25.03 -9.79
C LYS A 50 6.49 25.46 -8.97
N ASN A 51 5.66 24.53 -8.42
CA ASN A 51 4.52 24.92 -7.54
C ASN A 51 4.03 23.81 -6.60
N LYS A 52 4.92 23.05 -5.93
CA LYS A 52 4.45 21.93 -5.09
C LYS A 52 5.09 21.95 -3.71
N THR A 53 4.31 22.35 -2.73
CA THR A 53 4.65 22.25 -1.31
C THR A 53 4.04 20.95 -0.77
N ILE A 54 4.87 20.06 -0.22
CA ILE A 54 4.40 18.91 0.57
C ILE A 54 4.42 19.35 2.02
N ASN A 55 3.26 19.50 2.61
CA ASN A 55 3.09 19.90 4.00
C ASN A 55 2.82 18.67 4.85
N PHE A 56 3.59 18.51 5.92
CA PHE A 56 3.41 17.45 6.90
C PHE A 56 2.96 18.06 8.21
N LEU A 57 1.73 17.82 8.59
CA LEU A 57 1.16 18.32 9.84
C LEU A 57 1.28 17.25 10.92
N SER A 58 1.92 17.60 12.04
CA SER A 58 2.02 16.73 13.21
C SER A 58 0.82 16.97 14.13
N LYS A 59 0.03 15.94 14.41
CA LYS A 59 -0.91 15.91 15.55
C LYS A 59 -0.59 14.70 16.42
N LYS A 60 -0.43 14.98 17.67
CA LYS A 60 -0.10 14.21 18.88
C LYS A 60 0.54 12.82 18.82
N ASN A 61 0.47 11.99 17.75
CA ASN A 61 1.19 10.70 17.64
C ASN A 61 1.27 10.13 16.21
N ARG A 62 0.70 10.82 15.22
CA ARG A 62 0.77 10.42 13.80
C ARG A 62 0.93 11.67 12.96
N ASN A 63 1.79 11.58 11.94
CA ASN A 63 2.04 12.70 11.06
C ASN A 63 1.06 12.63 9.87
N ASN A 64 0.31 13.69 9.66
CA ASN A 64 -0.54 13.84 8.48
C ASN A 64 0.31 14.22 7.27
N ILE A 65 -0.19 13.89 6.09
CA ILE A 65 0.38 14.34 4.83
C ILE A 65 -0.62 15.25 4.11
N GLU A 66 -0.08 16.23 3.39
CA GLU A 66 -0.83 17.02 2.43
C GLU A 66 0.10 17.51 1.33
N PHE A 67 -0.30 17.35 0.06
CA PHE A 67 0.38 17.93 -1.09
C PHE A 67 -0.61 18.10 -2.25
N SER A 68 -0.27 19.03 -3.16
CA SER A 68 -1.06 19.30 -4.36
C SER A 68 -0.36 18.81 -5.61
N PHE A 69 -1.15 18.38 -6.59
CA PHE A 69 -0.72 18.04 -7.92
C PHE A 69 -1.78 18.47 -8.94
N SER A 70 -1.46 19.47 -9.79
CA SER A 70 -2.47 20.09 -10.67
C SER A 70 -3.70 20.51 -9.84
N ASN A 71 -4.88 20.11 -10.23
CA ASN A 71 -6.14 20.39 -9.52
C ASN A 71 -6.43 19.43 -8.35
N TYR A 72 -5.52 18.48 -8.08
CA TYR A 72 -5.73 17.50 -7.03
C TYR A 72 -5.01 17.87 -5.74
N ILE A 73 -5.69 17.68 -4.60
CA ILE A 73 -5.08 17.64 -3.27
C ILE A 73 -5.07 16.20 -2.79
N VAL A 74 -3.91 15.76 -2.32
CA VAL A 74 -3.72 14.46 -1.66
C VAL A 74 -3.43 14.74 -0.19
N LYS A 75 -4.26 14.24 0.70
CA LYS A 75 -4.06 14.42 2.15
C LYS A 75 -4.61 13.28 2.98
N THR A 76 -4.16 13.19 4.22
CA THR A 76 -4.78 12.34 5.23
C THR A 76 -5.72 13.17 6.11
N VAL A 77 -6.90 12.64 6.36
CA VAL A 77 -7.93 13.20 7.24
C VAL A 77 -8.39 12.14 8.22
N ARG A 78 -9.00 12.55 9.31
CA ARG A 78 -9.50 11.68 10.38
C ARG A 78 -10.80 12.25 10.95
N GLU A 79 -11.65 11.37 11.48
CA GLU A 79 -12.82 11.82 12.23
C GLU A 79 -12.45 12.89 13.28
N PRO A 80 -13.26 13.95 13.44
CA PRO A 80 -14.54 14.23 12.79
C PRO A 80 -14.46 15.10 11.51
N ASP A 81 -13.37 15.05 10.72
CA ASP A 81 -13.25 15.85 9.49
C ASP A 81 -14.38 15.47 8.50
N PRO A 82 -15.18 16.44 7.97
CA PRO A 82 -16.29 16.15 7.07
C PRO A 82 -15.88 15.46 5.77
N ILE A 83 -14.61 15.53 5.36
CA ILE A 83 -14.08 14.82 4.19
C ILE A 83 -14.09 13.29 4.42
N VAL A 84 -14.02 12.83 5.66
CA VAL A 84 -14.16 11.40 5.98
C VAL A 84 -15.53 10.89 5.54
N ILE A 85 -16.58 11.67 5.71
CA ILE A 85 -17.93 11.32 5.23
C ILE A 85 -17.92 11.16 3.70
N LYS A 86 -17.26 12.06 2.96
CA LYS A 86 -17.13 11.96 1.49
C LYS A 86 -16.32 10.75 1.05
N SER A 87 -15.28 10.39 1.81
CA SER A 87 -14.55 9.14 1.61
C SER A 87 -15.46 7.91 1.80
N LYS A 88 -16.27 7.86 2.86
CA LYS A 88 -17.23 6.79 3.14
C LYS A 88 -18.31 6.67 2.04
N GLU A 89 -18.80 7.80 1.50
CA GLU A 89 -19.73 7.86 0.38
C GLU A 89 -19.10 7.29 -0.91
N LEU A 90 -17.85 7.67 -1.23
CA LEU A 90 -17.12 7.12 -2.37
C LEU A 90 -16.90 5.61 -2.25
N ARG A 91 -16.54 5.13 -1.04
CA ARG A 91 -16.37 3.71 -0.74
C ARG A 91 -17.65 2.94 -1.00
N TYR A 92 -18.78 3.43 -0.46
CA TYR A 92 -20.08 2.80 -0.66
C TYR A 92 -20.41 2.63 -2.14
N LYS A 93 -20.34 3.69 -2.93
CA LYS A 93 -20.57 3.68 -4.38
C LYS A 93 -19.59 2.78 -5.15
N SER A 94 -18.41 2.50 -4.58
CA SER A 94 -17.38 1.69 -5.22
C SER A 94 -17.52 0.19 -4.92
N PHE A 95 -18.05 -0.17 -3.77
CA PHE A 95 -18.06 -1.56 -3.27
C PHE A 95 -19.42 -2.20 -3.27
N PHE A 96 -20.48 -1.40 -3.15
CA PHE A 96 -21.83 -1.92 -3.07
C PHE A 96 -22.67 -1.53 -4.29
N LYS A 97 -23.68 -2.38 -4.60
CA LYS A 97 -24.74 -1.96 -5.50
C LYS A 97 -25.59 -0.92 -4.77
N GLU A 98 -26.12 0.05 -5.51
CA GLU A 98 -26.95 1.10 -4.92
C GLU A 98 -28.12 0.49 -4.15
N ASP A 99 -28.18 0.79 -2.86
CA ASP A 99 -29.29 0.53 -1.97
C ASP A 99 -29.83 1.86 -1.49
N LYS A 100 -31.16 2.05 -1.55
CA LYS A 100 -31.81 3.31 -1.17
C LYS A 100 -31.69 3.61 0.32
N ASN A 101 -31.39 2.60 1.15
CA ASN A 101 -31.36 2.73 2.60
C ASN A 101 -29.95 3.02 3.16
N GLN A 102 -28.91 2.88 2.37
CA GLN A 102 -27.53 3.09 2.79
C GLN A 102 -26.78 3.96 1.80
N THR A 103 -26.02 4.93 2.28
CA THR A 103 -25.27 5.88 1.46
C THR A 103 -23.77 5.91 1.78
N LYS A 104 -23.33 5.21 2.82
CA LYS A 104 -21.97 5.23 3.33
C LYS A 104 -21.50 3.85 3.73
N ASP A 105 -20.25 3.49 3.37
CA ASP A 105 -19.54 2.35 3.95
C ASP A 105 -18.86 2.82 5.24
N SER A 106 -19.31 2.31 6.37
CA SER A 106 -18.76 2.67 7.69
C SER A 106 -18.71 1.45 8.60
N ASP A 107 -17.61 1.30 9.29
CA ASP A 107 -17.42 0.28 10.33
C ASP A 107 -16.67 0.85 11.55
N ARG A 108 -16.57 0.05 12.61
CA ARG A 108 -15.92 0.43 13.88
C ARG A 108 -14.45 0.86 13.76
N PHE A 109 -13.77 0.55 12.66
CA PHE A 109 -12.37 0.91 12.47
C PHE A 109 -12.19 2.33 11.97
N ASP A 110 -13.22 2.94 11.35
CA ASP A 110 -13.11 4.26 10.75
C ASP A 110 -12.71 5.34 11.77
N ASP A 111 -13.16 5.24 13.03
CA ASP A 111 -12.84 6.18 14.09
C ASP A 111 -11.36 6.18 14.50
N TYR A 112 -10.66 5.09 14.24
CA TYR A 112 -9.25 4.90 14.59
C TYR A 112 -8.30 5.07 13.41
N CYS A 113 -8.83 5.15 12.19
CA CYS A 113 -8.07 5.19 10.97
C CYS A 113 -7.73 6.61 10.52
N ASP A 114 -6.63 6.72 9.76
CA ASP A 114 -6.40 7.83 8.88
C ASP A 114 -7.00 7.51 7.50
N HIS A 115 -7.69 8.46 6.89
CA HIS A 115 -8.21 8.34 5.53
C HIS A 115 -7.31 9.13 4.59
N LEU A 116 -6.57 8.42 3.75
CA LEU A 116 -5.82 9.03 2.67
C LEU A 116 -6.77 9.29 1.52
N VAL A 117 -6.95 10.56 1.14
CA VAL A 117 -7.90 10.97 0.11
C VAL A 117 -7.21 11.76 -1.01
N VAL A 118 -7.77 11.64 -2.20
CA VAL A 118 -7.50 12.53 -3.33
C VAL A 118 -8.76 13.32 -3.62
N ILE A 119 -8.64 14.65 -3.60
CA ILE A 119 -9.72 15.61 -3.82
C ILE A 119 -9.49 16.31 -5.15
N ASP A 120 -10.51 16.37 -6.01
CA ASP A 120 -10.49 17.19 -7.21
C ASP A 120 -11.06 18.59 -6.93
N LYS A 121 -10.19 19.57 -6.81
CA LYS A 121 -10.56 20.96 -6.56
C LYS A 121 -11.20 21.67 -7.75
N SER A 122 -11.11 21.13 -8.94
CA SER A 122 -11.82 21.68 -10.10
C SER A 122 -13.33 21.50 -10.00
N ILE A 123 -13.78 20.53 -9.19
CA ILE A 123 -15.20 20.30 -8.92
C ILE A 123 -15.62 20.99 -7.61
N SER A 124 -14.94 20.66 -6.51
CA SER A 124 -15.15 21.34 -5.21
C SER A 124 -14.07 21.00 -4.19
N ASP A 125 -14.00 21.74 -3.08
CA ASP A 125 -13.03 21.54 -2.01
C ASP A 125 -13.20 20.23 -1.22
N ASN A 126 -14.28 19.49 -1.45
CA ASN A 126 -14.59 18.24 -0.78
C ASN A 126 -14.96 17.09 -1.75
N TYR A 127 -14.69 17.23 -3.06
CA TYR A 127 -15.01 16.20 -4.04
C TYR A 127 -13.93 15.10 -4.06
N VAL A 128 -14.14 14.07 -3.24
CA VAL A 128 -13.21 12.95 -3.08
C VAL A 128 -13.34 12.01 -4.28
N VAL A 129 -12.22 11.80 -5.00
CA VAL A 129 -12.12 10.93 -6.19
C VAL A 129 -11.27 9.68 -5.96
N GLY A 130 -10.59 9.58 -4.83
CA GLY A 130 -9.81 8.40 -4.44
C GLY A 130 -9.65 8.32 -2.94
N SER A 131 -9.60 7.11 -2.39
CA SER A 131 -9.49 6.88 -0.96
C SER A 131 -8.71 5.60 -0.64
N TYR A 132 -7.97 5.64 0.49
CA TYR A 132 -7.46 4.50 1.26
C TYR A 132 -7.79 4.72 2.74
N ARG A 133 -8.08 3.64 3.45
CA ARG A 133 -8.17 3.64 4.91
C ARG A 133 -6.88 3.05 5.49
N LEU A 134 -6.24 3.76 6.43
CA LEU A 134 -4.94 3.43 6.99
C LEU A 134 -5.05 3.28 8.51
N LEU A 135 -4.77 2.10 9.03
CA LEU A 135 -4.72 1.85 10.47
C LEU A 135 -3.28 1.54 10.90
N LEU A 136 -2.68 2.41 11.68
CA LEU A 136 -1.29 2.34 12.09
C LEU A 136 -1.13 1.80 13.51
N LYS A 137 -0.29 0.76 13.67
CA LYS A 137 0.28 0.33 14.95
C LYS A 137 1.75 0.72 14.99
N PRO A 138 2.14 1.76 15.78
CA PRO A 138 3.54 2.13 15.96
C PRO A 138 4.36 1.03 16.64
N LYS A 139 5.70 1.14 16.52
CA LYS A 139 6.65 0.28 17.26
C LYS A 139 6.40 0.33 18.75
N ASN A 140 6.65 -0.76 19.45
CA ASN A 140 6.58 -0.86 20.91
C ASN A 140 5.24 -0.39 21.52
N LYS A 141 4.18 -0.40 20.75
CA LYS A 141 2.82 -0.15 21.22
C LYS A 141 2.06 -1.47 21.36
N GLU A 142 1.06 -1.45 22.21
CA GLU A 142 0.16 -2.58 22.41
C GLU A 142 -0.46 -3.06 21.10
N ARG A 143 -0.85 -4.31 21.08
CA ARG A 143 -1.59 -4.89 19.96
C ARG A 143 -2.93 -4.19 19.83
N ILE A 144 -3.26 -3.79 18.62
CA ILE A 144 -4.58 -3.29 18.23
C ILE A 144 -5.23 -4.31 17.30
N SER A 145 -6.56 -4.31 17.26
CA SER A 145 -7.30 -5.13 16.30
C SER A 145 -7.27 -4.48 14.92
N PHE A 146 -7.14 -5.33 13.89
CA PHE A 146 -7.19 -4.93 12.49
C PHE A 146 -8.39 -5.57 11.78
N TYR A 147 -8.86 -4.94 10.71
CA TYR A 147 -9.94 -5.50 9.90
C TYR A 147 -9.59 -6.88 9.35
N SER A 148 -8.35 -7.04 8.87
CA SER A 148 -7.87 -8.30 8.28
C SER A 148 -7.95 -9.50 9.25
N GLU A 149 -8.03 -9.28 10.58
CA GLU A 149 -8.19 -10.35 11.56
C GLU A 149 -9.58 -11.02 11.49
N SER A 150 -10.55 -10.37 10.86
CA SER A 150 -11.87 -10.97 10.59
C SER A 150 -11.81 -12.08 9.53
N GLU A 151 -10.74 -12.10 8.72
CA GLU A 151 -10.57 -12.96 7.57
C GLU A 151 -9.33 -13.86 7.67
N PHE A 152 -8.23 -13.35 8.22
CA PHE A 152 -6.93 -14.02 8.25
C PHE A 152 -6.33 -14.06 9.65
N ASN A 153 -5.68 -15.16 9.98
CA ASN A 153 -4.78 -15.20 11.12
C ASN A 153 -3.48 -14.46 10.73
N ILE A 154 -3.26 -13.31 11.35
CA ILE A 154 -2.11 -12.43 11.14
C ILE A 154 -1.18 -12.37 12.35
N ASP A 155 -1.30 -13.28 13.33
CA ASP A 155 -0.53 -13.25 14.59
C ASP A 155 0.98 -13.20 14.37
N LYS A 156 1.48 -13.83 13.31
CA LYS A 156 2.91 -13.81 13.00
C LYS A 156 3.45 -12.40 12.70
N LEU A 157 2.62 -11.48 12.20
CA LEU A 157 3.04 -10.11 11.95
C LEU A 157 3.36 -9.36 13.26
N PHE A 158 2.76 -9.78 14.38
CA PHE A 158 2.95 -9.16 15.69
C PHE A 158 4.10 -9.74 16.52
N LYS A 159 4.69 -10.86 16.10
CA LYS A 159 5.79 -11.49 16.87
C LYS A 159 6.98 -10.57 17.08
N ASN A 160 7.26 -9.68 16.13
CA ASN A 160 8.29 -8.66 16.28
C ASN A 160 7.68 -7.31 16.65
N GLN A 161 7.65 -6.99 17.93
CA GLN A 161 7.13 -5.73 18.46
C GLN A 161 7.90 -4.48 17.99
N GLN A 162 9.13 -4.67 17.50
CA GLN A 162 9.96 -3.59 16.94
C GLN A 162 9.46 -3.13 15.56
N LEU A 163 8.50 -3.85 14.93
CA LEU A 163 7.92 -3.43 13.67
C LEU A 163 6.74 -2.47 13.89
N SER A 164 6.76 -1.39 13.14
CA SER A 164 5.59 -0.53 12.92
C SER A 164 4.77 -1.15 11.80
N LEU A 165 3.53 -1.51 12.10
CA LEU A 165 2.60 -2.19 11.19
C LEU A 165 1.53 -1.22 10.72
N MET A 166 1.14 -1.32 9.46
CA MET A 166 0.03 -0.54 8.91
C MET A 166 -0.87 -1.43 8.06
N GLU A 167 -2.15 -1.45 8.41
CA GLU A 167 -3.17 -1.99 7.52
C GLU A 167 -3.61 -0.91 6.54
N ALA A 168 -3.63 -1.26 5.24
CA ALA A 168 -4.15 -0.43 4.17
C ALA A 168 -5.34 -1.14 3.51
N GLY A 169 -6.53 -0.61 3.72
CA GLY A 169 -7.77 -1.18 3.22
C GLY A 169 -8.69 -0.16 2.56
N ARG A 170 -9.85 -0.60 2.12
CA ARG A 170 -10.90 0.24 1.50
C ARG A 170 -10.37 1.11 0.35
N SER A 171 -9.45 0.56 -0.44
CA SER A 171 -8.88 1.26 -1.61
C SER A 171 -9.92 1.40 -2.70
N CYS A 172 -10.22 2.63 -3.08
CA CYS A 172 -11.14 2.87 -4.19
C CYS A 172 -10.81 4.15 -4.97
N VAL A 173 -11.25 4.17 -6.24
CA VAL A 173 -11.17 5.30 -7.15
C VAL A 173 -12.52 5.48 -7.81
N HIS A 174 -12.99 6.74 -7.84
CA HIS A 174 -14.24 7.11 -8.49
C HIS A 174 -14.28 6.58 -9.93
N LYS A 175 -15.43 6.06 -10.38
CA LYS A 175 -15.57 5.37 -11.67
C LYS A 175 -15.04 6.18 -12.87
N ASP A 176 -15.30 7.50 -12.88
CA ASP A 176 -14.93 8.40 -13.97
C ASP A 176 -13.46 8.84 -13.92
N TYR A 177 -12.68 8.40 -12.90
CA TYR A 177 -11.27 8.73 -12.68
C TYR A 177 -10.35 7.51 -12.75
N ARG A 178 -10.81 6.38 -13.34
CA ARG A 178 -10.05 5.11 -13.39
C ARG A 178 -9.03 5.02 -14.54
N ASP A 179 -8.50 6.15 -14.98
CA ASP A 179 -7.46 6.26 -16.01
C ASP A 179 -6.02 6.02 -15.48
N GLY A 180 -5.87 5.72 -14.21
CA GLY A 180 -4.59 5.46 -13.56
C GLY A 180 -3.94 6.68 -12.92
N ARG A 181 -4.42 7.91 -13.11
CA ARG A 181 -3.87 9.12 -12.47
C ARG A 181 -4.10 9.12 -10.96
N ILE A 182 -5.34 8.89 -10.53
CA ILE A 182 -5.71 8.95 -9.11
C ILE A 182 -5.03 7.85 -8.32
N ILE A 183 -4.97 6.63 -8.83
CA ILE A 183 -4.27 5.54 -8.14
C ILE A 183 -2.78 5.85 -7.96
N LYS A 184 -2.12 6.53 -8.91
CA LYS A 184 -0.74 6.97 -8.76
C LYS A 184 -0.60 8.02 -7.66
N LEU A 185 -1.53 8.97 -7.54
CA LEU A 185 -1.55 9.96 -6.46
C LEU A 185 -1.77 9.32 -5.10
N LEU A 186 -2.69 8.35 -4.99
CA LEU A 186 -2.89 7.56 -3.79
C LEU A 186 -1.61 6.81 -3.38
N TRP A 187 -0.91 6.17 -4.32
CA TRP A 187 0.35 5.48 -4.03
C TRP A 187 1.47 6.45 -3.59
N ARG A 188 1.51 7.65 -4.14
CA ARG A 188 2.44 8.71 -3.66
C ARG A 188 2.09 9.12 -2.23
N GLY A 189 0.80 9.38 -1.96
CA GLY A 189 0.32 9.68 -0.62
C GLY A 189 0.66 8.56 0.36
N LEU A 190 0.42 7.32 -0.02
CA LEU A 190 0.75 6.14 0.77
C LEU A 190 2.25 6.07 1.07
N ALA A 191 3.11 6.24 0.06
CA ALA A 191 4.58 6.25 0.25
C ALA A 191 5.03 7.37 1.19
N SER A 192 4.46 8.57 1.06
CA SER A 192 4.74 9.71 1.94
C SER A 192 4.30 9.43 3.38
N TYR A 193 3.11 8.87 3.57
CA TYR A 193 2.59 8.50 4.89
C TYR A 193 3.45 7.42 5.55
N ILE A 194 3.82 6.37 4.82
CA ILE A 194 4.71 5.29 5.25
C ILE A 194 6.06 5.85 5.73
N TYR A 195 6.65 6.72 4.94
CA TYR A 195 7.96 7.30 5.24
C TYR A 195 7.94 8.13 6.54
N ILE A 196 6.97 9.02 6.68
CA ILE A 196 6.87 9.94 7.82
C ILE A 196 6.52 9.23 9.10
N ASN A 197 5.59 8.27 9.02
CA ASN A 197 5.17 7.50 10.18
C ASN A 197 6.09 6.31 10.47
N LYS A 198 7.20 6.17 9.72
CA LYS A 198 8.23 5.11 9.91
C LYS A 198 7.60 3.71 9.92
N VAL A 199 6.68 3.46 9.00
CA VAL A 199 6.06 2.14 8.83
C VAL A 199 7.09 1.16 8.30
N ASP A 200 7.16 -0.04 8.87
CA ASP A 200 8.07 -1.10 8.41
C ASP A 200 7.36 -2.10 7.50
N LEU A 201 6.12 -2.45 7.83
CA LEU A 201 5.35 -3.46 7.11
C LEU A 201 3.93 -2.96 6.87
N ILE A 202 3.46 -3.15 5.63
CA ILE A 202 2.10 -2.84 5.21
C ILE A 202 1.41 -4.16 4.90
N PHE A 203 0.14 -4.28 5.27
CA PHE A 203 -0.70 -5.42 4.92
C PHE A 203 -2.15 -5.01 4.72
N GLY A 204 -2.95 -5.91 4.18
CA GLY A 204 -4.38 -5.72 3.99
C GLY A 204 -4.97 -6.68 2.97
N CYS A 205 -6.28 -6.79 2.96
CA CYS A 205 -7.02 -7.65 2.03
C CYS A 205 -7.07 -7.01 0.64
N ALA A 206 -6.89 -7.82 -0.40
CA ALA A 206 -7.06 -7.43 -1.79
C ALA A 206 -7.93 -8.45 -2.51
N SER A 207 -8.86 -7.97 -3.32
CA SER A 207 -10.03 -8.72 -3.74
C SER A 207 -10.04 -9.08 -5.21
N PHE A 208 -10.53 -10.28 -5.51
CA PHE A 208 -11.07 -10.69 -6.80
C PHE A 208 -12.59 -10.43 -6.82
N PRO A 209 -13.17 -10.09 -7.99
CA PRO A 209 -14.54 -9.54 -8.07
C PRO A 209 -15.65 -10.59 -8.04
N SER A 210 -15.54 -11.65 -7.25
CA SER A 210 -16.57 -12.65 -6.97
C SER A 210 -16.22 -13.47 -5.73
N SER A 211 -17.19 -13.87 -4.95
CA SER A 211 -17.04 -14.84 -3.86
C SER A 211 -16.93 -16.29 -4.36
N ASN A 212 -17.17 -16.56 -5.63
CA ASN A 212 -16.89 -17.87 -6.24
C ASN A 212 -15.40 -17.98 -6.56
N SER A 213 -14.62 -18.46 -5.58
CA SER A 213 -13.16 -18.60 -5.68
C SER A 213 -12.68 -19.53 -6.80
N GLN A 214 -13.56 -20.47 -7.26
CA GLN A 214 -13.20 -21.38 -8.35
C GLN A 214 -12.95 -20.65 -9.68
N LEU A 215 -13.57 -19.48 -9.89
CA LEU A 215 -13.32 -18.63 -11.06
C LEU A 215 -11.89 -18.13 -11.16
N PHE A 216 -11.17 -18.08 -10.02
CA PHE A 216 -9.81 -17.53 -9.91
C PHE A 216 -8.80 -18.61 -9.46
N ALA A 217 -9.13 -19.88 -9.66
CA ALA A 217 -8.35 -21.00 -9.14
C ALA A 217 -6.90 -21.02 -9.67
N LYS A 218 -6.67 -20.65 -10.92
CA LYS A 218 -5.32 -20.55 -11.50
C LYS A 218 -4.55 -19.37 -10.93
N GLU A 219 -5.18 -18.19 -10.84
CA GLU A 219 -4.61 -16.98 -10.27
C GLU A 219 -4.23 -17.18 -8.80
N LEU A 220 -5.12 -17.78 -8.02
CA LEU A 220 -4.88 -18.09 -6.63
C LEU A 220 -3.74 -19.12 -6.46
N SER A 221 -3.67 -20.12 -7.34
CA SER A 221 -2.56 -21.08 -7.34
C SER A 221 -1.24 -20.41 -7.68
N TYR A 222 -1.20 -19.58 -8.73
CA TYR A 222 -0.04 -18.78 -9.11
C TYR A 222 0.45 -17.89 -7.97
N LEU A 223 -0.44 -17.12 -7.33
CA LEU A 223 -0.09 -16.25 -6.21
C LEU A 223 0.49 -17.04 -5.03
N ASN A 224 -0.12 -18.18 -4.70
CA ASN A 224 0.34 -19.03 -3.61
C ASN A 224 1.67 -19.73 -3.90
N LEU A 225 2.02 -20.01 -5.15
CA LEU A 225 3.28 -20.64 -5.50
C LEU A 225 4.42 -19.63 -5.60
N ASN A 226 4.17 -18.49 -6.27
CA ASN A 226 5.23 -17.57 -6.69
C ASN A 226 5.43 -16.36 -5.77
N HIS A 227 4.48 -16.07 -4.86
CA HIS A 227 4.50 -14.84 -4.06
C HIS A 227 4.33 -15.08 -2.56
N ARG A 228 4.83 -16.20 -2.04
CA ARG A 228 4.73 -16.53 -0.61
C ARG A 228 5.57 -15.59 0.24
N PRO A 229 5.07 -15.19 1.43
CA PRO A 229 5.86 -14.47 2.40
C PRO A 229 6.92 -15.38 3.04
N PRO A 230 8.01 -14.81 3.57
CA PRO A 230 8.89 -15.51 4.49
C PRO A 230 8.11 -16.13 5.66
N LYS A 231 8.62 -17.23 6.22
CA LYS A 231 7.93 -18.01 7.29
C LYS A 231 7.48 -17.16 8.48
N ASN A 232 8.23 -16.12 8.84
CA ASN A 232 7.93 -15.20 9.94
C ASN A 232 6.80 -14.20 9.62
N PHE A 233 6.39 -14.06 8.36
CA PHE A 233 5.26 -13.22 7.91
C PHE A 233 4.14 -14.04 7.27
N SER A 234 4.19 -15.38 7.39
CA SER A 234 3.16 -16.26 6.86
C SER A 234 1.84 -16.03 7.59
N CYS A 235 0.80 -15.75 6.82
CA CYS A 235 -0.57 -15.58 7.28
C CYS A 235 -1.47 -16.56 6.51
N HIS A 236 -2.59 -16.95 7.10
CA HIS A 236 -3.51 -17.91 6.50
C HIS A 236 -4.96 -17.55 6.82
N PRO A 237 -5.91 -17.93 5.97
CA PRO A 237 -7.33 -17.72 6.21
C PRO A 237 -7.78 -18.30 7.55
N ILE A 238 -8.75 -17.67 8.20
CA ILE A 238 -9.52 -18.33 9.26
C ILE A 238 -10.36 -19.43 8.63
N GLU A 239 -10.43 -20.59 9.28
CA GLU A 239 -10.92 -21.81 8.64
C GLU A 239 -12.36 -21.70 8.13
N ARG A 240 -13.25 -21.04 8.88
CA ARG A 240 -14.67 -20.87 8.52
C ARG A 240 -14.90 -20.08 7.21
N LEU A 241 -13.95 -19.23 6.79
CA LEU A 241 -14.04 -18.39 5.59
C LEU A 241 -13.10 -18.86 4.46
N ARG A 242 -12.31 -19.90 4.72
CA ARG A 242 -11.33 -20.42 3.76
C ARG A 242 -11.99 -20.75 2.43
N ALA A 243 -11.51 -20.11 1.37
CA ALA A 243 -11.93 -20.38 0.01
C ALA A 243 -11.50 -21.78 -0.43
N ARG A 244 -12.41 -22.51 -1.05
CA ARG A 244 -12.16 -23.81 -1.67
C ARG A 244 -12.09 -23.67 -3.17
N TYR A 245 -10.98 -24.07 -3.77
CA TYR A 245 -10.76 -24.02 -5.21
C TYR A 245 -9.78 -25.12 -5.64
N LYS A 246 -9.83 -25.50 -6.93
CA LYS A 246 -8.87 -26.45 -7.51
C LYS A 246 -7.48 -25.82 -7.47
N ARG A 247 -6.51 -26.56 -6.91
CA ARG A 247 -5.11 -26.14 -6.93
C ARG A 247 -4.45 -26.65 -8.21
N TYR A 248 -3.82 -25.73 -8.93
CA TYR A 248 -3.08 -26.00 -10.15
C TYR A 248 -1.59 -26.02 -9.86
N LYS A 249 -0.86 -26.92 -10.54
CA LYS A 249 0.61 -26.95 -10.56
C LYS A 249 1.12 -25.87 -11.50
N GLU A 250 2.36 -25.49 -11.35
CA GLU A 250 3.03 -24.48 -12.18
C GLU A 250 3.00 -24.84 -13.67
N SER A 251 3.09 -26.15 -14.01
CA SER A 251 3.02 -26.65 -15.37
C SER A 251 1.63 -26.55 -16.03
N GLU A 252 0.58 -26.24 -15.28
CA GLU A 252 -0.81 -26.25 -15.77
C GLU A 252 -1.31 -24.85 -16.18
N TYR A 253 -0.45 -23.81 -16.11
CA TYR A 253 -0.78 -22.45 -16.52
C TYR A 253 0.44 -21.69 -17.04
N ASN A 254 0.17 -20.58 -17.76
CA ASN A 254 1.21 -19.66 -18.22
C ASN A 254 1.28 -18.45 -17.29
N ASP A 255 2.42 -18.21 -16.64
CA ASP A 255 2.63 -17.13 -15.68
C ASP A 255 2.31 -15.74 -16.25
N LYS A 256 2.68 -15.48 -17.51
CA LYS A 256 2.44 -14.18 -18.15
C LYS A 256 0.94 -13.92 -18.38
N GLU A 257 0.20 -14.97 -18.75
CA GLU A 257 -1.24 -14.89 -18.94
C GLU A 257 -1.96 -14.71 -17.61
N ILE A 258 -1.60 -15.51 -16.61
CA ILE A 258 -2.16 -15.38 -15.26
C ILE A 258 -1.85 -14.01 -14.68
N PHE A 259 -0.61 -13.52 -14.81
CA PHE A 259 -0.30 -12.18 -14.32
C PHE A 259 -1.12 -11.09 -15.03
N ARG A 260 -1.45 -11.26 -16.33
CA ARG A 260 -2.33 -10.32 -17.06
C ARG A 260 -3.78 -10.36 -16.57
N SER A 261 -4.29 -11.53 -16.15
CA SER A 261 -5.66 -11.68 -15.65
C SER A 261 -5.87 -11.17 -14.23
N LEU A 262 -4.80 -11.05 -13.41
CA LEU A 262 -4.91 -10.54 -12.04
C LEU A 262 -5.62 -9.18 -11.98
N PRO A 263 -6.42 -8.91 -10.93
CA PRO A 263 -6.98 -7.59 -10.67
C PRO A 263 -5.90 -6.50 -10.66
N PRO A 264 -6.21 -5.28 -11.16
CA PRO A 264 -5.21 -4.21 -11.30
C PRO A 264 -4.48 -3.87 -9.99
N LEU A 265 -5.20 -3.87 -8.86
CA LEU A 265 -4.62 -3.56 -7.55
C LEU A 265 -3.66 -4.66 -7.09
N ILE A 266 -4.02 -5.94 -7.25
CA ILE A 266 -3.16 -7.08 -6.93
C ILE A 266 -1.90 -7.02 -7.79
N LYS A 267 -2.02 -6.77 -9.10
CA LYS A 267 -0.87 -6.55 -9.99
C LYS A 267 0.06 -5.44 -9.50
N ALA A 268 -0.51 -4.34 -9.01
CA ALA A 268 0.27 -3.20 -8.51
C ALA A 268 1.07 -3.59 -7.25
N TYR A 269 0.47 -4.33 -6.34
CA TYR A 269 1.14 -4.86 -5.15
C TYR A 269 2.26 -5.84 -5.50
N ILE A 270 1.99 -6.82 -6.37
CA ILE A 270 3.01 -7.78 -6.83
C ILE A 270 4.19 -7.05 -7.49
N ARG A 271 3.92 -6.08 -8.37
CA ARG A 271 4.98 -5.24 -8.96
C ARG A 271 5.75 -4.40 -7.95
N ALA A 272 5.18 -4.12 -6.80
CA ALA A 272 5.88 -3.48 -5.68
C ALA A 272 6.67 -4.48 -4.82
N GLY A 273 6.65 -5.77 -5.15
CA GLY A 273 7.35 -6.81 -4.41
C GLY A 273 6.59 -7.30 -3.19
N ALA A 274 5.26 -7.25 -3.23
CA ALA A 274 4.43 -7.79 -2.17
C ALA A 274 4.45 -9.32 -2.15
N TRP A 275 4.29 -9.86 -0.98
CA TRP A 275 3.97 -11.26 -0.72
C TRP A 275 2.46 -11.44 -0.56
N ILE A 276 1.97 -12.65 -0.82
CA ILE A 276 0.58 -13.04 -0.64
C ILE A 276 0.50 -14.12 0.43
N GLY A 277 -0.35 -13.91 1.42
CA GLY A 277 -0.64 -14.91 2.46
C GLY A 277 -1.13 -16.23 1.87
N GLU A 278 -0.98 -17.30 2.63
CA GLU A 278 -1.37 -18.62 2.17
C GLU A 278 -2.90 -18.75 2.06
N GLY A 279 -3.40 -19.17 0.89
CA GLY A 279 -4.83 -19.36 0.64
C GLY A 279 -5.58 -18.05 0.38
N ALA A 280 -6.91 -18.15 0.39
CA ALA A 280 -7.84 -17.07 0.15
C ALA A 280 -9.09 -17.21 1.02
N VAL A 281 -9.89 -16.16 1.11
CA VAL A 281 -11.14 -16.07 1.85
C VAL A 281 -12.29 -15.76 0.91
N CYS A 282 -13.47 -16.33 1.12
CA CYS A 282 -14.69 -15.88 0.48
C CYS A 282 -15.39 -14.85 1.38
N ASP A 283 -15.41 -13.60 0.95
CA ASP A 283 -16.20 -12.55 1.59
C ASP A 283 -17.56 -12.43 0.89
N TYR A 284 -18.59 -12.89 1.56
CA TYR A 284 -19.95 -12.85 1.04
C TYR A 284 -20.61 -11.47 1.19
N THR A 285 -20.12 -10.63 2.10
CA THR A 285 -20.62 -9.27 2.32
C THR A 285 -20.28 -8.37 1.14
N PHE A 286 -19.03 -8.44 0.69
CA PHE A 286 -18.56 -7.68 -0.47
C PHE A 286 -18.66 -8.47 -1.79
N ASN A 287 -19.09 -9.73 -1.73
CA ASN A 287 -19.11 -10.67 -2.87
C ASN A 287 -17.74 -10.75 -3.55
N THR A 288 -16.67 -11.02 -2.77
CA THR A 288 -15.29 -11.08 -3.24
C THR A 288 -14.59 -12.35 -2.78
N THR A 289 -13.49 -12.69 -3.46
CA THR A 289 -12.48 -13.64 -2.97
C THR A 289 -11.23 -12.85 -2.61
N ASP A 290 -10.85 -12.88 -1.36
CA ASP A 290 -9.81 -12.03 -0.81
C ASP A 290 -8.51 -12.78 -0.54
N VAL A 291 -7.39 -12.14 -0.84
CA VAL A 291 -6.05 -12.58 -0.48
C VAL A 291 -5.41 -11.56 0.44
N LEU A 292 -4.62 -12.02 1.41
CA LEU A 292 -3.86 -11.11 2.26
C LEU A 292 -2.57 -10.69 1.56
N VAL A 293 -2.42 -9.41 1.32
CA VAL A 293 -1.19 -8.79 0.81
C VAL A 293 -0.32 -8.40 2.01
N VAL A 294 0.99 -8.70 1.93
CA VAL A 294 2.00 -8.26 2.91
C VAL A 294 3.16 -7.62 2.15
N LEU A 295 3.55 -6.41 2.50
CA LEU A 295 4.52 -5.63 1.74
C LEU A 295 5.48 -4.87 2.65
N SER A 296 6.80 -5.04 2.41
CA SER A 296 7.81 -4.23 3.08
C SER A 296 7.77 -2.78 2.60
N SER A 297 7.77 -1.84 3.54
CA SER A 297 7.80 -0.39 3.26
C SER A 297 8.98 0.03 2.39
N LYS A 298 10.12 -0.65 2.53
CA LYS A 298 11.34 -0.40 1.73
C LYS A 298 11.07 -0.50 0.23
N ASN A 299 10.22 -1.45 -0.18
CA ASN A 299 9.88 -1.67 -1.58
C ASN A 299 9.02 -0.54 -2.15
N ILE A 300 8.02 -0.06 -1.38
CA ILE A 300 7.19 1.08 -1.77
C ILE A 300 8.01 2.34 -1.88
N ILE A 301 8.79 2.66 -0.84
CA ILE A 301 9.62 3.87 -0.82
C ILE A 301 10.58 3.85 -2.01
N LYS A 302 11.28 2.73 -2.26
CA LYS A 302 12.18 2.59 -3.42
C LYS A 302 11.48 2.85 -4.75
N LYS A 303 10.28 2.32 -4.92
CA LYS A 303 9.53 2.42 -6.17
C LYS A 303 8.95 3.81 -6.41
N TYR A 304 8.40 4.44 -5.37
CA TYR A 304 7.65 5.69 -5.50
C TYR A 304 8.43 6.94 -5.11
N SER A 305 9.63 6.82 -4.51
CA SER A 305 10.55 7.95 -4.32
C SER A 305 11.18 8.45 -5.64
N ASN A 306 11.23 7.61 -6.67
CA ASN A 306 11.85 7.91 -7.96
C ASN A 306 10.83 8.24 -9.07
N LEU A 307 9.53 8.28 -8.77
CA LEU A 307 8.54 8.65 -9.77
C LEU A 307 8.60 10.17 -10.04
N SER A 308 9.38 10.54 -11.07
CA SER A 308 9.07 11.69 -11.88
C SER A 308 7.76 11.41 -12.63
N ILE A 309 6.77 12.25 -12.46
CA ILE A 309 5.56 12.28 -13.28
C ILE A 309 5.77 13.33 -14.35
#